data_2d9cd057674ab55477d43ba09863d67c
#
_entry.id   2d9cd057674ab55477d43ba09863d67c
#
_cell.length_a   1.000
_cell.length_b   1.000
_cell.length_c   1.000
_cell.angle_alpha   90.00
_cell.angle_beta   90.00
_cell.angle_gamma   90.00
#
_symmetry.space_group_name_H-M   'P 1'
#
loop_
_entity.id
_entity.type
_entity.pdbx_description
1 polymer ?
#
loop_
_entity_poly.entity_id
_entity_poly.type
_entity_poly.pdbx_seq_one_letter_code
_entity_poly.pdbx_strand_id
1 'polypeptide(L)'
;MKLKKIFGLIIATILLVPTAVSAQGLKIITKDGKSTLIPYANLEKVTVYDDRPEAVDLGLSVKWANFNVGATSPEESGNFFMWASTEDDPEVKYNKLTCPYQDPDFADPDNFIDYFLKYCNNQDCGFPDDLVTLEPMDDAATAAYGENWRMPTNEEMQELLEKCEVEALEADNEEYGVAGYKFTGPNGNSIFLPITGYRYLTSVWYADKDINYWTSSLYQPSCLFAWALCTTGYGASAKLDTSFKGRYMGFPVRAVTEK
;
A
#
# COMPACT_ATOMS: atom_id res chain seq x y z
N MET A 1 22.58 -20.22 5.12
CA MET A 1 21.88 -19.59 6.26
C MET A 1 21.02 -18.46 5.67
N LYS A 2 19.69 -18.65 5.61
CA LYS A 2 18.80 -17.66 5.00
C LYS A 2 18.67 -16.46 5.95
N LEU A 3 19.16 -15.26 5.54
CA LEU A 3 18.89 -14.02 6.25
C LEU A 3 17.38 -13.72 6.12
N LYS A 4 16.67 -13.64 7.25
CA LYS A 4 15.31 -13.11 7.29
C LYS A 4 15.36 -11.64 6.90
N LYS A 5 14.51 -11.26 5.93
CA LYS A 5 14.31 -9.87 5.52
C LYS A 5 13.85 -9.08 6.76
N ILE A 6 14.64 -8.10 7.18
CA ILE A 6 14.23 -7.12 8.21
C ILE A 6 13.66 -5.94 7.44
N PHE A 7 12.36 -5.81 7.43
CA PHE A 7 11.65 -4.65 6.90
C PHE A 7 11.78 -3.49 7.89
N GLY A 8 12.37 -2.41 7.47
CA GLY A 8 12.46 -1.15 8.19
C GLY A 8 13.40 -0.21 7.44
N LEU A 9 12.95 1.02 7.19
CA LEU A 9 13.75 2.05 6.55
C LEU A 9 15.08 2.24 7.30
N ILE A 10 16.19 1.74 6.72
CA ILE A 10 17.53 1.87 7.28
C ILE A 10 18.08 3.24 6.84
N ILE A 11 18.07 4.21 7.76
CA ILE A 11 18.93 5.40 7.58
C ILE A 11 20.35 4.97 7.99
N ALA A 12 21.13 4.51 7.03
CA ALA A 12 22.55 4.26 7.24
C ALA A 12 23.31 5.59 7.17
N THR A 13 23.64 6.16 8.32
CA THR A 13 24.63 7.25 8.36
C THR A 13 26.02 6.64 8.22
N ILE A 14 26.61 6.70 7.04
CA ILE A 14 27.99 6.30 6.81
C ILE A 14 28.90 7.45 7.25
N LEU A 15 29.46 7.35 8.45
CA LEU A 15 30.51 8.24 8.92
C LEU A 15 31.87 7.68 8.45
N LEU A 16 32.40 8.24 7.38
CA LEU A 16 33.79 8.06 6.98
C LEU A 16 34.67 8.97 7.85
N VAL A 17 35.29 8.42 8.90
CA VAL A 17 36.35 9.11 9.66
C VAL A 17 37.68 8.60 9.16
N PRO A 18 38.53 9.46 8.55
CA PRO A 18 39.86 9.08 8.15
C PRO A 18 40.84 9.25 9.31
N THR A 19 40.97 8.26 10.17
CA THR A 19 42.12 8.08 11.04
C THR A 19 42.32 6.60 11.32
N ALA A 20 43.56 6.15 11.27
CA ALA A 20 44.01 4.77 11.35
C ALA A 20 43.65 4.06 12.66
N VAL A 21 42.39 3.62 12.74
CA VAL A 21 41.93 2.54 13.61
C VAL A 21 41.22 1.59 12.67
N SER A 22 41.67 0.34 12.61
CA SER A 22 41.09 -0.69 11.79
C SER A 22 39.59 -0.81 12.12
N ALA A 23 38.74 -0.14 11.33
CA ALA A 23 37.30 -0.30 11.44
C ALA A 23 36.99 -1.79 11.19
N GLN A 24 36.51 -2.48 12.20
CA GLN A 24 36.38 -3.94 12.17
C GLN A 24 35.12 -4.42 11.45
N GLY A 25 34.21 -3.51 11.04
CA GLY A 25 32.97 -3.88 10.38
C GLY A 25 32.04 -2.70 10.07
N LEU A 26 30.92 -3.02 9.39
CA LEU A 26 29.79 -2.14 9.16
C LEU A 26 28.85 -2.19 10.36
N LYS A 27 28.60 -1.05 11.02
CA LYS A 27 27.60 -0.94 12.09
C LYS A 27 26.29 -0.45 11.50
N ILE A 28 25.26 -1.29 11.58
CA ILE A 28 23.89 -0.96 11.18
C ILE A 28 23.15 -0.57 12.45
N ILE A 29 22.52 0.61 12.47
CA ILE A 29 21.68 1.07 13.56
C ILE A 29 20.28 1.25 12.99
N THR A 30 19.29 0.53 13.56
CA THR A 30 17.88 0.62 13.18
C THR A 30 17.19 1.79 13.90
N LYS A 31 16.04 2.25 13.39
CA LYS A 31 15.30 3.38 13.99
C LYS A 31 14.89 3.13 15.45
N ASP A 32 14.71 1.88 15.87
CA ASP A 32 14.43 1.47 17.26
C ASP A 32 15.71 1.47 18.15
N GLY A 33 16.84 1.94 17.61
CA GLY A 33 18.10 2.06 18.33
C GLY A 33 18.90 0.75 18.46
N LYS A 34 18.41 -0.36 17.93
CA LYS A 34 19.17 -1.61 17.89
C LYS A 34 20.34 -1.46 16.93
N SER A 35 21.48 -2.06 17.28
CA SER A 35 22.65 -2.04 16.42
C SER A 35 23.23 -3.43 16.19
N THR A 36 23.67 -3.67 14.96
CA THR A 36 24.36 -4.89 14.54
C THR A 36 25.68 -4.52 13.90
N LEU A 37 26.78 -5.16 14.33
CA LEU A 37 28.09 -5.03 13.70
C LEU A 37 28.33 -6.23 12.78
N ILE A 38 28.60 -5.95 11.48
CA ILE A 38 28.98 -6.97 10.50
C ILE A 38 30.47 -6.78 10.21
N PRO A 39 31.37 -7.72 10.59
CA PRO A 39 32.80 -7.62 10.32
C PRO A 39 33.07 -7.51 8.82
N TYR A 40 34.02 -6.67 8.40
CA TYR A 40 34.40 -6.52 6.97
C TYR A 40 34.85 -7.83 6.35
N ALA A 41 35.45 -8.73 7.12
CA ALA A 41 35.83 -10.05 6.63
C ALA A 41 34.64 -10.91 6.15
N ASN A 42 33.41 -10.58 6.59
CA ASN A 42 32.18 -11.27 6.23
C ASN A 42 31.35 -10.50 5.21
N LEU A 43 31.87 -9.37 4.70
CA LEU A 43 31.21 -8.54 3.70
C LEU A 43 31.85 -8.77 2.34
N GLU A 44 31.13 -9.38 1.42
CA GLU A 44 31.53 -9.47 0.02
C GLU A 44 31.18 -8.19 -0.74
N LYS A 45 29.99 -7.65 -0.46
CA LYS A 45 29.46 -6.45 -1.11
C LYS A 45 28.40 -5.79 -0.22
N VAL A 46 28.42 -4.48 -0.15
CA VAL A 46 27.29 -3.68 0.36
C VAL A 46 26.59 -3.05 -0.84
N THR A 47 25.33 -3.41 -1.05
CA THR A 47 24.47 -2.75 -2.03
C THR A 47 23.36 -2.05 -1.26
N VAL A 48 23.27 -0.76 -1.42
CA VAL A 48 22.13 0.02 -0.91
C VAL A 48 21.08 0.01 -2.03
N TYR A 49 19.95 -0.60 -1.76
CA TYR A 49 18.80 -0.53 -2.65
C TYR A 49 17.99 0.69 -2.25
N ASP A 50 17.67 1.53 -3.23
CA ASP A 50 16.58 2.47 -3.10
C ASP A 50 15.32 1.65 -3.44
N ASP A 51 14.57 1.28 -2.42
CA ASP A 51 13.32 0.52 -2.54
C ASP A 51 12.11 1.43 -2.85
N ARG A 52 12.39 2.73 -3.11
CA ARG A 52 11.36 3.66 -3.56
C ARG A 52 11.03 3.39 -5.03
N PRO A 53 9.74 3.46 -5.36
CA PRO A 53 9.31 3.25 -6.74
C PRO A 53 9.76 4.38 -7.66
N GLU A 54 9.87 4.07 -8.94
CA GLU A 54 9.95 5.08 -9.98
C GLU A 54 8.59 5.74 -10.19
N ALA A 55 8.60 7.05 -10.41
CA ALA A 55 7.40 7.84 -10.70
C ALA A 55 7.13 7.84 -12.21
N VAL A 56 6.15 7.07 -12.66
CA VAL A 56 5.73 6.97 -14.07
C VAL A 56 4.72 8.08 -14.38
N ASP A 57 5.07 8.98 -15.27
CA ASP A 57 4.13 9.96 -15.83
C ASP A 57 3.29 9.29 -16.92
N LEU A 58 2.01 9.09 -16.66
CA LEU A 58 1.04 8.54 -17.62
C LEU A 58 0.35 9.63 -18.46
N GLY A 59 0.70 10.91 -18.28
CA GLY A 59 -0.03 12.03 -18.87
C GLY A 59 -1.30 12.42 -18.09
N LEU A 60 -1.47 11.89 -16.87
CA LEU A 60 -2.58 12.17 -15.94
C LEU A 60 -2.25 13.33 -15.00
N SER A 61 -3.14 13.62 -14.04
CA SER A 61 -2.95 14.70 -13.06
C SER A 61 -1.73 14.47 -12.16
N VAL A 62 -1.45 13.22 -11.78
CA VAL A 62 -0.33 12.78 -10.95
C VAL A 62 0.54 11.75 -11.66
N LYS A 63 1.73 11.47 -11.11
CA LYS A 63 2.58 10.33 -11.51
C LYS A 63 2.29 9.15 -10.60
N TRP A 64 2.40 7.96 -11.15
CA TRP A 64 2.10 6.70 -10.47
C TRP A 64 3.38 5.92 -10.18
N ALA A 65 3.44 5.27 -9.03
CA ALA A 65 4.49 4.32 -8.73
C ALA A 65 4.49 3.14 -9.72
N ASN A 66 5.66 2.66 -10.12
CA ASN A 66 5.78 1.51 -11.02
C ASN A 66 5.47 0.16 -10.33
N PHE A 67 5.48 0.10 -8.99
CA PHE A 67 5.10 -1.09 -8.20
C PHE A 67 4.35 -0.71 -6.91
N ASN A 68 3.79 -1.71 -6.22
CA ASN A 68 2.99 -1.54 -5.02
C ASN A 68 3.85 -1.20 -3.78
N VAL A 69 3.26 -0.59 -2.77
CA VAL A 69 3.93 -0.36 -1.47
C VAL A 69 4.35 -1.70 -0.86
N GLY A 70 5.64 -1.81 -0.52
CA GLY A 70 6.25 -3.05 0.00
C GLY A 70 6.66 -4.08 -1.06
N ALA A 71 6.44 -3.79 -2.35
CA ALA A 71 6.98 -4.56 -3.48
C ALA A 71 8.35 -4.03 -3.91
N THR A 72 9.02 -4.78 -4.80
CA THR A 72 10.28 -4.40 -5.46
C THR A 72 10.18 -4.51 -6.98
N SER A 73 9.08 -5.04 -7.49
CA SER A 73 8.79 -5.17 -8.91
C SER A 73 7.29 -5.08 -9.19
N PRO A 74 6.87 -4.78 -10.44
CA PRO A 74 5.47 -4.54 -10.80
C PRO A 74 4.53 -5.73 -10.57
N GLU A 75 5.06 -6.96 -10.67
CA GLU A 75 4.30 -8.22 -10.53
C GLU A 75 4.07 -8.64 -9.07
N GLU A 76 4.77 -8.04 -8.12
CA GLU A 76 4.60 -8.36 -6.71
C GLU A 76 3.38 -7.65 -6.11
N SER A 77 2.63 -8.38 -5.27
CA SER A 77 1.46 -7.82 -4.57
C SER A 77 1.80 -6.69 -3.60
N GLY A 78 3.03 -6.70 -3.06
CA GLY A 78 3.41 -5.80 -1.97
C GLY A 78 2.71 -6.14 -0.66
N ASN A 79 2.58 -5.14 0.19
CA ASN A 79 1.95 -5.24 1.51
C ASN A 79 0.43 -4.99 1.41
N PHE A 80 -0.30 -5.55 2.37
CA PHE A 80 -1.74 -5.34 2.53
C PHE A 80 -1.99 -4.44 3.73
N PHE A 81 -2.82 -3.43 3.56
CA PHE A 81 -3.14 -2.46 4.60
C PHE A 81 -4.65 -2.43 4.87
N MET A 82 -5.06 -2.36 6.13
CA MET A 82 -6.38 -1.82 6.45
C MET A 82 -6.39 -0.33 6.12
N TRP A 83 -7.55 0.23 5.77
CA TRP A 83 -7.63 1.66 5.47
C TRP A 83 -7.27 2.51 6.71
N ALA A 84 -6.41 3.49 6.53
CA ALA A 84 -5.77 4.30 7.59
C ALA A 84 -4.72 3.55 8.45
N SER A 85 -4.25 2.35 8.02
CA SER A 85 -3.09 1.68 8.62
C SER A 85 -1.85 1.95 7.78
N THR A 86 -0.73 2.17 8.43
CA THR A 86 0.60 2.32 7.80
C THR A 86 1.48 1.08 7.95
N GLU A 87 0.96 0.03 8.58
CA GLU A 87 1.67 -1.21 8.85
C GLU A 87 0.94 -2.42 8.25
N ASP A 88 1.71 -3.35 7.69
CA ASP A 88 1.27 -4.70 7.33
C ASP A 88 1.85 -5.66 8.37
N ASP A 89 1.09 -5.94 9.42
CA ASP A 89 1.46 -6.92 10.43
C ASP A 89 0.75 -8.26 10.15
N PRO A 90 1.50 -9.32 9.79
CA PRO A 90 0.91 -10.63 9.49
C PRO A 90 0.25 -11.30 10.70
N GLU A 91 0.57 -10.89 11.92
CA GLU A 91 -0.02 -11.42 13.15
C GLU A 91 -1.35 -10.74 13.51
N VAL A 92 -1.61 -9.55 12.94
CA VAL A 92 -2.87 -8.84 13.15
C VAL A 92 -3.97 -9.46 12.30
N LYS A 93 -5.11 -9.73 12.91
CA LYS A 93 -6.31 -10.18 12.21
C LYS A 93 -7.03 -8.99 11.58
N TYR A 94 -7.13 -8.99 10.26
CA TYR A 94 -7.84 -7.96 9.51
C TYR A 94 -9.37 -8.16 9.65
N ASN A 95 -9.95 -7.47 10.59
CA ASN A 95 -11.39 -7.52 10.88
C ASN A 95 -11.84 -6.19 11.53
N LYS A 96 -13.14 -6.07 11.81
CA LYS A 96 -13.72 -4.87 12.39
C LYS A 96 -13.10 -4.45 13.73
N LEU A 97 -12.75 -5.40 14.60
CA LEU A 97 -12.21 -5.12 15.94
C LEU A 97 -10.77 -4.57 15.93
N THR A 98 -10.05 -4.79 14.84
CA THR A 98 -8.66 -4.34 14.66
C THR A 98 -8.53 -3.20 13.65
N CYS A 99 -9.66 -2.75 13.12
CA CYS A 99 -9.70 -1.64 12.16
C CYS A 99 -9.15 -0.36 12.81
N PRO A 100 -8.25 0.38 12.14
CA PRO A 100 -7.76 1.64 12.67
C PRO A 100 -8.90 2.59 13.06
N TYR A 101 -8.74 3.25 14.20
CA TYR A 101 -9.71 4.20 14.76
C TYR A 101 -11.10 3.62 15.11
N GLN A 102 -11.27 2.31 15.07
CA GLN A 102 -12.45 1.67 15.66
C GLN A 102 -12.42 1.89 17.18
N ASP A 103 -13.51 2.39 17.77
CA ASP A 103 -13.64 2.50 19.21
C ASP A 103 -13.83 1.11 19.83
N PRO A 104 -12.89 0.62 20.65
CA PRO A 104 -12.96 -0.72 21.24
C PRO A 104 -14.15 -0.90 22.19
N ASP A 105 -14.67 0.17 22.79
CA ASP A 105 -15.79 0.12 23.72
C ASP A 105 -17.14 -0.08 23.00
N PHE A 106 -17.19 0.24 21.69
CA PHE A 106 -18.34 0.06 20.82
C PHE A 106 -18.15 -1.05 19.78
N ALA A 107 -16.99 -1.67 19.74
CA ALA A 107 -16.68 -2.75 18.81
C ALA A 107 -17.41 -4.03 19.25
N ASP A 108 -18.60 -4.29 18.74
CA ASP A 108 -19.38 -5.50 18.98
C ASP A 108 -19.38 -6.36 17.71
N PRO A 109 -18.78 -7.57 17.73
CA PRO A 109 -18.77 -8.46 16.59
C PRO A 109 -20.17 -8.95 16.15
N ASP A 110 -21.15 -8.91 17.06
CA ASP A 110 -22.52 -9.39 16.85
C ASP A 110 -23.50 -8.26 16.51
N ASN A 111 -23.20 -7.03 16.93
CA ASN A 111 -23.91 -5.84 16.54
C ASN A 111 -23.10 -5.06 15.50
N PHE A 112 -23.63 -4.86 14.33
CA PHE A 112 -23.02 -4.14 13.20
C PHE A 112 -22.87 -2.62 13.44
N ILE A 113 -22.77 -2.18 14.70
CA ILE A 113 -22.54 -0.79 15.09
C ILE A 113 -21.02 -0.62 15.23
N ASP A 114 -20.40 -0.16 14.16
CA ASP A 114 -19.02 0.27 14.19
C ASP A 114 -18.99 1.76 14.57
N TYR A 115 -18.14 2.16 15.51
CA TYR A 115 -18.00 3.53 15.96
C TYR A 115 -16.54 3.99 15.77
N PHE A 116 -16.35 5.01 14.96
CA PHE A 116 -15.00 5.48 14.59
C PHE A 116 -14.64 6.78 15.29
N LEU A 117 -13.40 6.83 15.81
CA LEU A 117 -12.81 7.99 16.48
C LEU A 117 -12.20 9.00 15.51
N LYS A 118 -12.00 8.60 14.23
CA LYS A 118 -11.40 9.44 13.18
C LYS A 118 -11.91 9.03 11.80
N TYR A 119 -11.91 9.98 10.87
CA TYR A 119 -12.46 9.80 9.51
C TYR A 119 -13.93 9.40 9.56
N CYS A 120 -14.70 10.20 10.24
CA CYS A 120 -16.13 10.00 10.36
C CYS A 120 -16.86 11.33 10.11
N ASN A 121 -17.85 11.31 9.24
CA ASN A 121 -18.70 12.46 8.92
C ASN A 121 -20.14 12.27 9.40
N ASN A 122 -20.42 11.21 10.17
CA ASN A 122 -21.75 10.86 10.64
C ASN A 122 -21.73 10.43 12.11
N GLN A 123 -22.49 11.15 12.96
CA GLN A 123 -22.59 10.85 14.39
C GLN A 123 -23.20 9.47 14.70
N ASP A 124 -23.88 8.83 13.75
CA ASP A 124 -24.45 7.50 13.94
C ASP A 124 -23.39 6.39 13.90
N CYS A 125 -22.21 6.68 13.37
CA CYS A 125 -21.11 5.73 13.26
C CYS A 125 -19.75 6.29 13.72
N GLY A 126 -19.70 7.37 14.50
CA GLY A 126 -18.48 7.88 15.07
C GLY A 126 -18.53 9.33 15.52
N PHE A 127 -17.37 9.87 15.85
CA PHE A 127 -17.17 11.29 16.09
C PHE A 127 -16.96 12.01 14.76
N PRO A 128 -17.86 12.91 14.33
CA PRO A 128 -17.67 13.67 13.10
C PRO A 128 -16.45 14.59 13.22
N ASP A 129 -15.50 14.41 12.29
CA ASP A 129 -14.29 15.20 12.20
C ASP A 129 -14.09 15.88 10.82
N ASP A 130 -15.05 15.65 9.91
CA ASP A 130 -15.07 16.15 8.54
C ASP A 130 -13.85 15.76 7.68
N LEU A 131 -13.01 14.84 8.17
CA LEU A 131 -11.88 14.30 7.44
C LEU A 131 -12.36 13.24 6.43
N VAL A 132 -12.26 13.56 5.15
CA VAL A 132 -12.72 12.69 4.05
C VAL A 132 -11.59 12.10 3.21
N THR A 133 -10.35 12.45 3.55
CA THR A 133 -9.13 11.95 2.91
C THR A 133 -8.10 11.69 4.00
N LEU A 134 -7.29 10.64 3.84
CA LEU A 134 -6.26 10.30 4.80
C LEU A 134 -5.27 11.45 5.01
N GLU A 135 -4.95 11.73 6.25
CA GLU A 135 -3.82 12.58 6.61
C GLU A 135 -2.50 11.84 6.37
N PRO A 136 -1.38 12.56 6.13
CA PRO A 136 -0.09 11.92 5.82
C PRO A 136 0.39 10.90 6.86
N MET A 137 0.01 11.07 8.13
CA MET A 137 0.39 10.16 9.21
C MET A 137 -0.33 8.80 9.14
N ASP A 138 -1.46 8.72 8.43
CA ASP A 138 -2.29 7.53 8.29
C ASP A 138 -2.24 6.95 6.86
N ASP A 139 -1.39 7.53 6.02
CA ASP A 139 -1.21 7.14 4.61
C ASP A 139 -0.04 6.16 4.47
N ALA A 140 -0.34 4.94 4.03
CA ALA A 140 0.64 3.87 3.90
C ALA A 140 1.77 4.19 2.91
N ALA A 141 1.47 4.92 1.83
CA ALA A 141 2.48 5.32 0.86
C ALA A 141 3.39 6.42 1.40
N THR A 142 2.84 7.40 2.11
CA THR A 142 3.61 8.44 2.81
C THR A 142 4.52 7.82 3.87
N ALA A 143 4.01 6.86 4.65
CA ALA A 143 4.80 6.18 5.67
C ALA A 143 5.96 5.36 5.07
N ALA A 144 5.73 4.71 3.92
CA ALA A 144 6.73 3.89 3.26
C ALA A 144 7.80 4.71 2.52
N TYR A 145 7.40 5.75 1.78
CA TYR A 145 8.24 6.42 0.79
C TYR A 145 8.54 7.88 1.11
N GLY A 146 7.92 8.46 2.16
CA GLY A 146 8.09 9.85 2.58
C GLY A 146 7.05 10.80 1.96
N GLU A 147 7.11 12.06 2.38
CA GLU A 147 6.07 13.09 2.15
C GLU A 147 5.78 13.42 0.67
N ASN A 148 6.66 13.04 -0.26
CA ASN A 148 6.42 13.24 -1.68
C ASN A 148 5.49 12.16 -2.29
N TRP A 149 5.20 11.11 -1.56
CA TRP A 149 4.35 10.01 -1.98
C TRP A 149 3.12 9.90 -1.09
N ARG A 150 1.99 9.54 -1.68
CA ARG A 150 0.73 9.33 -0.97
C ARG A 150 -0.12 8.29 -1.68
N MET A 151 -1.16 7.83 -1.05
CA MET A 151 -2.21 7.05 -1.69
C MET A 151 -2.98 7.94 -2.68
N PRO A 152 -3.43 7.39 -3.82
CA PRO A 152 -4.27 8.15 -4.76
C PRO A 152 -5.62 8.47 -4.13
N THR A 153 -6.22 9.60 -4.51
CA THR A 153 -7.62 9.87 -4.20
C THR A 153 -8.53 9.03 -5.08
N ASN A 154 -9.84 8.98 -4.75
CA ASN A 154 -10.82 8.29 -5.59
C ASN A 154 -10.91 8.92 -6.98
N GLU A 155 -10.82 10.24 -7.07
CA GLU A 155 -10.86 10.99 -8.33
C GLU A 155 -9.64 10.66 -9.22
N GLU A 156 -8.45 10.53 -8.63
CA GLU A 156 -7.25 10.12 -9.38
C GLU A 156 -7.32 8.66 -9.85
N MET A 157 -7.92 7.78 -9.04
CA MET A 157 -8.16 6.41 -9.45
C MET A 157 -9.21 6.33 -10.58
N GLN A 158 -10.24 7.16 -10.54
CA GLN A 158 -11.22 7.29 -11.63
C GLN A 158 -10.56 7.88 -12.88
N GLU A 159 -9.69 8.89 -12.73
CA GLU A 159 -8.93 9.44 -13.85
C GLU A 159 -8.07 8.36 -14.53
N LEU A 160 -7.41 7.47 -13.75
CA LEU A 160 -6.65 6.35 -14.27
C LEU A 160 -7.53 5.41 -15.12
N LEU A 161 -8.74 5.08 -14.62
CA LEU A 161 -9.69 4.23 -15.33
C LEU A 161 -10.26 4.86 -16.59
N GLU A 162 -10.51 6.17 -16.57
CA GLU A 162 -11.19 6.88 -17.66
C GLU A 162 -10.25 7.27 -18.80
N LYS A 163 -8.99 7.62 -18.48
CA LYS A 163 -8.06 8.20 -19.45
C LYS A 163 -7.01 7.23 -19.98
N CYS A 164 -6.77 6.10 -19.30
CA CYS A 164 -5.86 5.09 -19.77
C CYS A 164 -6.58 4.03 -20.61
N GLU A 165 -5.87 3.49 -21.60
CA GLU A 165 -6.23 2.20 -22.18
C GLU A 165 -5.94 1.11 -21.15
N VAL A 166 -6.94 0.26 -20.85
CA VAL A 166 -6.84 -0.80 -19.86
C VAL A 166 -6.86 -2.15 -20.54
N GLU A 167 -5.77 -2.89 -20.39
CA GLU A 167 -5.60 -4.25 -20.92
C GLU A 167 -5.54 -5.25 -19.77
N ALA A 168 -6.43 -6.26 -19.80
CA ALA A 168 -6.37 -7.39 -18.87
C ALA A 168 -5.34 -8.40 -19.37
N LEU A 169 -4.39 -8.78 -18.51
CA LEU A 169 -3.36 -9.76 -18.79
C LEU A 169 -3.57 -11.01 -17.96
N GLU A 170 -3.49 -12.17 -18.59
CA GLU A 170 -3.60 -13.47 -17.95
C GLU A 170 -2.29 -13.86 -17.23
N ALA A 171 -2.34 -14.89 -16.39
CA ALA A 171 -1.20 -15.30 -15.56
C ALA A 171 0.01 -15.85 -16.36
N ASP A 172 -0.19 -16.23 -17.62
CA ASP A 172 0.85 -16.76 -18.52
C ASP A 172 1.39 -15.71 -19.50
N ASN A 173 1.08 -14.41 -19.31
CA ASN A 173 1.62 -13.34 -20.15
C ASN A 173 3.15 -13.26 -20.01
N GLU A 174 3.82 -12.97 -21.13
CA GLU A 174 5.29 -12.95 -21.22
C GLU A 174 5.92 -11.71 -20.53
N GLU A 175 5.15 -10.65 -20.31
CA GLU A 175 5.68 -9.38 -19.79
C GLU A 175 5.83 -9.40 -18.27
N TYR A 176 4.84 -9.91 -17.53
CA TYR A 176 4.81 -9.90 -16.06
C TYR A 176 4.73 -11.28 -15.42
N GLY A 177 4.23 -12.30 -16.14
CA GLY A 177 4.10 -13.67 -15.64
C GLY A 177 3.05 -13.87 -14.55
N VAL A 178 2.21 -12.87 -14.29
CA VAL A 178 1.08 -12.90 -13.33
C VAL A 178 -0.12 -12.19 -13.94
N ALA A 179 -1.32 -12.57 -13.52
CA ALA A 179 -2.54 -11.91 -13.96
C ALA A 179 -2.64 -10.47 -13.39
N GLY A 180 -3.17 -9.56 -14.18
CA GLY A 180 -3.34 -8.17 -13.76
C GLY A 180 -3.90 -7.27 -14.87
N TYR A 181 -3.78 -5.98 -14.65
CA TYR A 181 -4.23 -4.97 -15.59
C TYR A 181 -3.08 -4.02 -15.92
N LYS A 182 -2.81 -3.86 -17.22
CA LYS A 182 -1.89 -2.86 -17.75
C LYS A 182 -2.69 -1.61 -18.10
N PHE A 183 -2.26 -0.49 -17.56
CA PHE A 183 -2.82 0.84 -17.81
C PHE A 183 -1.85 1.62 -18.66
N THR A 184 -2.23 1.92 -19.91
CA THR A 184 -1.42 2.74 -20.83
C THR A 184 -2.01 4.13 -20.90
N GLY A 185 -1.27 5.12 -20.45
CA GLY A 185 -1.67 6.52 -20.45
C GLY A 185 -1.67 7.16 -21.83
N PRO A 186 -2.29 8.35 -21.99
CA PRO A 186 -2.36 9.04 -23.28
C PRO A 186 -1.00 9.42 -23.86
N ASN A 187 0.06 9.44 -23.08
CA ASN A 187 1.43 9.68 -23.52
C ASN A 187 2.21 8.40 -23.92
N GLY A 188 1.57 7.23 -23.85
CA GLY A 188 2.14 5.94 -24.23
C GLY A 188 2.93 5.22 -23.12
N ASN A 189 3.15 5.86 -21.96
CA ASN A 189 3.74 5.19 -20.79
C ASN A 189 2.70 4.30 -20.10
N SER A 190 3.16 3.26 -19.44
CA SER A 190 2.25 2.31 -18.79
C SER A 190 2.71 1.91 -17.38
N ILE A 191 1.74 1.48 -16.56
CA ILE A 191 1.95 0.77 -15.30
C ILE A 191 1.16 -0.53 -15.32
N PHE A 192 1.57 -1.48 -14.47
CA PHE A 192 0.87 -2.75 -14.30
C PHE A 192 0.40 -2.90 -12.86
N LEU A 193 -0.87 -3.26 -12.66
CA LEU A 193 -1.47 -3.58 -11.36
C LEU A 193 -1.80 -5.07 -11.32
N PRO A 194 -1.05 -5.89 -10.54
CA PRO A 194 -1.34 -7.31 -10.42
C PRO A 194 -2.68 -7.57 -9.71
N ILE A 195 -3.31 -8.69 -10.04
CA ILE A 195 -4.43 -9.24 -9.28
C ILE A 195 -3.89 -9.81 -7.98
N THR A 196 -4.32 -9.24 -6.85
CA THR A 196 -3.72 -9.52 -5.54
C THR A 196 -4.68 -10.19 -4.56
N GLY A 197 -5.99 -10.18 -4.87
CA GLY A 197 -7.02 -10.53 -3.91
C GLY A 197 -7.12 -9.50 -2.78
N TYR A 198 -7.46 -9.96 -1.58
CA TYR A 198 -7.53 -9.13 -0.39
C TYR A 198 -7.23 -9.94 0.87
N ARG A 199 -6.72 -9.27 1.91
CA ARG A 199 -6.54 -9.89 3.22
C ARG A 199 -7.81 -9.71 4.06
N TYR A 200 -8.25 -10.82 4.64
CA TYR A 200 -9.31 -10.85 5.65
C TYR A 200 -8.91 -11.86 6.73
N LEU A 201 -9.03 -11.50 7.98
CA LEU A 201 -8.42 -12.21 9.09
C LEU A 201 -6.90 -12.38 8.87
N THR A 202 -6.37 -13.56 8.89
CA THR A 202 -4.95 -13.88 8.69
C THR A 202 -4.63 -14.41 7.29
N SER A 203 -5.61 -14.45 6.38
CA SER A 203 -5.47 -15.08 5.07
C SER A 203 -5.71 -14.10 3.93
N VAL A 204 -5.00 -14.32 2.82
CA VAL A 204 -5.30 -13.66 1.54
C VAL A 204 -6.36 -14.50 0.81
N TRP A 205 -7.42 -13.85 0.40
CA TRP A 205 -8.55 -14.43 -0.31
C TRP A 205 -8.54 -13.96 -1.76
N TYR A 206 -8.93 -14.83 -2.68
CA TYR A 206 -9.08 -14.54 -4.11
C TYR A 206 -7.83 -13.91 -4.76
N ALA A 207 -6.64 -14.36 -4.36
CA ALA A 207 -5.34 -13.85 -4.83
C ALA A 207 -5.15 -13.93 -6.35
N ASP A 208 -5.91 -14.82 -7.02
CA ASP A 208 -5.86 -15.08 -8.45
C ASP A 208 -7.12 -14.58 -9.22
N LYS A 209 -8.03 -13.85 -8.56
CA LYS A 209 -9.36 -13.52 -9.13
C LYS A 209 -9.77 -12.07 -8.97
N ASP A 210 -9.46 -11.48 -7.80
CA ASP A 210 -9.95 -10.16 -7.45
C ASP A 210 -8.82 -9.15 -7.45
N ILE A 211 -9.02 -8.02 -8.09
CA ILE A 211 -8.18 -6.85 -7.94
C ILE A 211 -8.81 -5.92 -6.92
N ASN A 212 -8.01 -5.45 -5.96
CA ASN A 212 -8.44 -4.49 -4.96
C ASN A 212 -7.26 -3.58 -4.62
N TYR A 213 -7.45 -2.26 -4.67
CA TYR A 213 -6.44 -1.26 -4.30
C TYR A 213 -7.10 -0.11 -3.55
N TRP A 214 -6.57 0.23 -2.40
CA TRP A 214 -7.08 1.38 -1.64
C TRP A 214 -6.86 2.70 -2.36
N THR A 215 -7.81 3.62 -2.16
CA THR A 215 -7.62 5.06 -2.31
C THR A 215 -7.54 5.71 -0.93
N SER A 216 -7.08 6.96 -0.85
CA SER A 216 -7.08 7.74 0.38
C SER A 216 -8.45 8.29 0.77
N SER A 217 -9.48 8.11 -0.07
CA SER A 217 -10.78 8.76 0.07
C SER A 217 -11.77 7.93 0.90
N LEU A 218 -12.36 8.56 1.92
CA LEU A 218 -13.47 8.01 2.69
C LEU A 218 -14.72 7.92 1.81
N TYR A 219 -15.53 6.87 1.98
CA TYR A 219 -16.86 6.80 1.40
C TYR A 219 -17.84 7.63 2.25
N GLN A 220 -18.08 8.88 1.84
CA GLN A 220 -18.83 9.87 2.63
C GLN A 220 -20.25 9.45 3.06
N PRO A 221 -21.04 8.64 2.31
CA PRO A 221 -22.34 8.15 2.78
C PRO A 221 -22.26 7.26 4.01
N SER A 222 -21.09 6.68 4.33
CA SER A 222 -20.90 5.85 5.53
C SER A 222 -19.43 5.75 5.91
N CYS A 223 -19.09 6.15 7.13
CA CYS A 223 -17.72 6.05 7.67
C CYS A 223 -17.19 4.62 7.88
N LEU A 224 -18.03 3.59 7.66
CA LEU A 224 -17.63 2.18 7.68
C LEU A 224 -16.78 1.78 6.48
N PHE A 225 -16.80 2.58 5.41
CA PHE A 225 -16.24 2.23 4.12
C PHE A 225 -15.30 3.31 3.59
N ALA A 226 -14.36 2.88 2.76
CA ALA A 226 -13.51 3.75 1.97
C ALA A 226 -13.55 3.33 0.49
N TRP A 227 -13.16 4.23 -0.41
CA TRP A 227 -13.11 3.95 -1.83
C TRP A 227 -11.91 3.08 -2.20
N ALA A 228 -12.14 2.13 -3.09
CA ALA A 228 -11.12 1.24 -3.63
C ALA A 228 -11.37 0.94 -5.10
N LEU A 229 -10.31 0.78 -5.89
CA LEU A 229 -10.37 0.11 -7.18
C LEU A 229 -10.68 -1.36 -6.96
N CYS A 230 -11.62 -1.92 -7.70
CA CYS A 230 -11.94 -3.35 -7.63
C CYS A 230 -12.71 -3.80 -8.87
N THR A 231 -12.83 -5.12 -9.05
CA THR A 231 -13.80 -5.66 -10.00
C THR A 231 -15.22 -5.53 -9.42
N THR A 232 -16.13 -4.95 -10.19
CA THR A 232 -17.56 -4.80 -9.88
C THR A 232 -18.39 -5.60 -10.87
N GLY A 233 -19.57 -6.07 -10.43
CA GLY A 233 -20.44 -6.93 -11.26
C GLY A 233 -20.06 -8.40 -11.21
N TYR A 234 -20.76 -9.24 -12.00
CA TYR A 234 -20.55 -10.70 -12.03
C TYR A 234 -20.56 -11.22 -13.46
N GLY A 235 -19.75 -12.26 -13.72
CA GLY A 235 -19.68 -12.92 -15.02
C GLY A 235 -19.35 -11.95 -16.15
N ALA A 236 -20.12 -12.01 -17.24
CA ALA A 236 -19.89 -11.16 -18.41
C ALA A 236 -20.14 -9.65 -18.19
N SER A 237 -20.70 -9.25 -17.04
CA SER A 237 -20.86 -7.85 -16.66
C SER A 237 -19.80 -7.36 -15.70
N ALA A 238 -18.83 -8.20 -15.35
CA ALA A 238 -17.72 -7.79 -14.51
C ALA A 238 -16.89 -6.71 -15.21
N LYS A 239 -16.61 -5.61 -14.50
CA LYS A 239 -15.77 -4.52 -14.98
C LYS A 239 -14.88 -4.01 -13.86
N LEU A 240 -13.76 -3.44 -14.24
CA LEU A 240 -12.91 -2.69 -13.35
C LEU A 240 -13.55 -1.32 -13.06
N ASP A 241 -13.71 -0.97 -11.78
CA ASP A 241 -14.35 0.29 -11.37
C ASP A 241 -13.91 0.65 -9.94
N THR A 242 -14.24 1.83 -9.47
CA THR A 242 -14.13 2.15 -8.04
C THR A 242 -15.42 1.79 -7.31
N SER A 243 -15.29 1.27 -6.09
CA SER A 243 -16.40 0.96 -5.22
C SER A 243 -16.00 1.10 -3.75
N PHE A 244 -16.99 1.17 -2.86
CA PHE A 244 -16.73 1.22 -1.44
C PHE A 244 -16.47 -0.17 -0.84
N LYS A 245 -15.49 -0.24 0.07
CA LYS A 245 -15.09 -1.47 0.76
C LYS A 245 -14.93 -1.21 2.25
N GLY A 246 -15.18 -2.23 3.06
CA GLY A 246 -15.02 -2.14 4.51
C GLY A 246 -13.58 -1.78 4.91
N ARG A 247 -13.39 -0.75 5.72
CA ARG A 247 -12.08 -0.21 6.12
C ARG A 247 -11.16 -1.24 6.77
N TYR A 248 -11.73 -2.30 7.34
CA TYR A 248 -11.04 -3.41 7.99
C TYR A 248 -10.43 -4.44 7.02
N MET A 249 -10.76 -4.37 5.73
CA MET A 249 -10.19 -5.26 4.72
C MET A 249 -8.76 -4.83 4.38
N GLY A 250 -7.89 -5.80 4.13
CA GLY A 250 -6.51 -5.51 3.73
C GLY A 250 -6.38 -5.49 2.21
N PHE A 251 -6.00 -4.34 1.66
CA PHE A 251 -5.71 -4.18 0.23
C PHE A 251 -4.31 -3.59 0.03
N PRO A 252 -3.66 -3.90 -1.09
CA PRO A 252 -2.44 -3.22 -1.49
C PRO A 252 -2.69 -1.75 -1.85
N VAL A 253 -1.59 -1.01 -1.92
CA VAL A 253 -1.55 0.40 -2.25
C VAL A 253 -0.63 0.63 -3.44
N ARG A 254 -1.12 1.32 -4.47
CA ARG A 254 -0.31 1.90 -5.54
C ARG A 254 -0.16 3.39 -5.27
N ALA A 255 1.06 3.82 -4.96
CA ALA A 255 1.34 5.20 -4.58
C ALA A 255 1.31 6.16 -5.79
N VAL A 256 1.05 7.43 -5.49
CA VAL A 256 1.15 8.55 -6.44
C VAL A 256 2.05 9.65 -5.90
N THR A 257 2.58 10.48 -6.79
CA THR A 257 3.33 11.68 -6.45
C THR A 257 2.96 12.81 -7.41
N GLU A 258 3.13 14.04 -6.96
CA GLU A 258 2.87 15.23 -7.77
C GLU A 258 3.80 15.30 -9.00
N LYS A 259 3.39 16.05 -10.02
CA LYS A 259 4.17 16.27 -11.26
C LYS A 259 5.37 17.14 -11.05
#